data_05c98fb73c9603f49bcefc3bc25d6ed8
#
_entry.id   05c98fb73c9603f49bcefc3bc25d6ed8
#
_cell.length_a   1.000
_cell.length_b   1.000
_cell.length_c   1.000
_cell.angle_alpha   90.00
_cell.angle_beta   90.00
_cell.angle_gamma   90.00
#
_symmetry.space_group_name_H-M   'P 1'
#
loop_
_entity.id
_entity.type
_entity.pdbx_description
1 polymer ?
#
loop_
_entity_poly.entity_id
_entity_poly.type
_entity_poly.pdbx_seq_one_letter_code
_entity_poly.pdbx_strand_id
1 'polypeptide(L)'
;MANGDPVRSVGAALLRRHDLLRVDPSAWNAMLSRQPALADLPLVAGWAGRGYPVIVRRRLCGDDADAVPAAVPLPPSHGKRRIAIALPSGVVAVLPPLLLRDAARAAPRAWQGAVAALLELGQAVETTPRVFGALLWEQATGLPYLTGASDLDLIWPVPDRRILDRLLGALPRLEADGPVRLDGEVLLPDGRAVQWREIAEARGPSAHVLVKSVDGVAMCPVAHLFARAAPAA
;
A
#
# COMPACT_ATOMS: atom_id res chain seq x y z
N MET A 1 -30.08 1.56 1.67
CA MET A 1 -29.79 1.88 0.25
C MET A 1 -28.32 2.34 0.21
N ALA A 2 -27.43 1.49 -0.24
CA ALA A 2 -26.01 1.80 -0.32
C ALA A 2 -25.77 2.62 -1.59
N ASN A 3 -25.35 3.87 -1.41
CA ASN A 3 -24.84 4.70 -2.50
C ASN A 3 -23.57 4.02 -3.05
N GLY A 4 -23.67 3.43 -4.21
CA GLY A 4 -22.52 2.93 -4.97
C GLY A 4 -21.73 4.11 -5.51
N ASP A 5 -20.59 4.43 -4.89
CA ASP A 5 -19.60 5.31 -5.51
C ASP A 5 -19.22 4.77 -6.89
N PRO A 6 -19.10 5.63 -7.92
CA PRO A 6 -18.76 5.18 -9.27
C PRO A 6 -17.35 4.60 -9.27
N VAL A 7 -17.29 3.30 -9.49
CA VAL A 7 -16.04 2.55 -9.70
C VAL A 7 -15.37 3.13 -10.95
N ARG A 8 -14.28 3.84 -10.80
CA ARG A 8 -13.48 4.34 -11.92
C ARG A 8 -12.83 3.15 -12.61
N SER A 9 -13.22 2.89 -13.85
CA SER A 9 -12.52 1.99 -14.75
C SER A 9 -11.05 2.44 -14.88
N VAL A 10 -10.12 1.46 -14.91
CA VAL A 10 -8.69 1.72 -15.11
C VAL A 10 -8.45 2.06 -16.57
N GLY A 11 -8.84 3.26 -16.98
CA GLY A 11 -8.44 3.88 -18.22
C GLY A 11 -7.45 4.99 -17.87
N ALA A 12 -6.16 4.81 -18.15
CA ALA A 12 -5.09 5.82 -18.04
C ALA A 12 -4.86 6.47 -16.64
N ALA A 13 -5.50 6.02 -15.58
CA ALA A 13 -5.12 6.43 -14.22
C ALA A 13 -3.76 5.83 -13.89
N LEU A 14 -2.81 6.66 -13.50
CA LEU A 14 -1.49 6.22 -13.07
C LEU A 14 -1.64 5.37 -11.81
N LEU A 15 -1.61 4.03 -11.95
CA LEU A 15 -1.63 3.12 -10.82
C LEU A 15 -0.40 3.36 -9.94
N ARG A 16 -0.59 3.28 -8.64
CA ARG A 16 0.49 3.40 -7.64
C ARG A 16 0.66 2.08 -6.91
N ARG A 17 1.85 1.83 -6.45
CA ARG A 17 2.06 0.72 -5.50
C ARG A 17 1.11 0.90 -4.32
N HIS A 18 0.60 -0.22 -3.82
CA HIS A 18 -0.37 -0.29 -2.73
C HIS A 18 -1.79 0.18 -3.07
N ASP A 19 -2.09 0.60 -4.30
CA ASP A 19 -3.48 0.80 -4.69
C ASP A 19 -4.23 -0.52 -4.58
N LEU A 20 -5.44 -0.44 -4.02
CA LEU A 20 -6.34 -1.59 -3.91
C LEU A 20 -7.22 -1.69 -5.16
N LEU A 21 -7.38 -2.90 -5.65
CA LEU A 21 -8.17 -3.16 -6.84
C LEU A 21 -9.26 -4.17 -6.52
N ARG A 22 -10.48 -3.89 -6.95
CA ARG A 22 -11.54 -4.90 -7.06
C ARG A 22 -11.42 -5.57 -8.42
N VAL A 23 -11.47 -6.89 -8.43
CA VAL A 23 -11.41 -7.70 -9.64
C VAL A 23 -12.81 -8.24 -9.96
N ASP A 24 -13.19 -8.22 -11.23
CA ASP A 24 -14.41 -8.88 -11.69
C ASP A 24 -14.32 -10.40 -11.43
N PRO A 25 -15.34 -11.04 -10.77
CA PRO A 25 -15.28 -12.46 -10.42
C PRO A 25 -15.19 -13.40 -11.63
N SER A 26 -15.81 -13.05 -12.75
CA SER A 26 -15.73 -13.87 -13.96
C SER A 26 -14.33 -13.81 -14.57
N ALA A 27 -13.73 -12.62 -14.60
CA ALA A 27 -12.34 -12.45 -15.03
C ALA A 27 -11.36 -13.14 -14.11
N TRP A 28 -11.64 -13.14 -12.79
CA TRP A 28 -10.87 -13.92 -11.81
C TRP A 28 -10.88 -15.40 -12.14
N ASN A 29 -12.06 -15.98 -12.36
CA ASN A 29 -12.21 -17.39 -12.72
C ASN A 29 -11.53 -17.72 -14.05
N ALA A 30 -11.62 -16.83 -15.05
CA ALA A 30 -10.93 -16.97 -16.32
C ALA A 30 -9.39 -16.92 -16.18
N MET A 31 -8.86 -16.16 -15.25
CA MET A 31 -7.44 -16.17 -14.91
C MET A 31 -7.04 -17.47 -14.22
N LEU A 32 -7.81 -17.94 -13.27
CA LEU A 32 -7.55 -19.20 -12.55
C LEU A 32 -7.59 -20.41 -13.49
N SER A 33 -8.47 -20.46 -14.47
CA SER A 33 -8.52 -21.57 -15.44
C SER A 33 -7.22 -21.75 -16.26
N ARG A 34 -6.41 -20.68 -16.35
CA ARG A 34 -5.08 -20.70 -16.98
C ARG A 34 -3.95 -20.96 -15.98
N GLN A 35 -4.26 -21.02 -14.70
CA GLN A 35 -3.28 -21.19 -13.60
C GLN A 35 -3.80 -22.23 -12.58
N PRO A 36 -3.81 -23.55 -12.94
CA PRO A 36 -4.37 -24.60 -12.09
C PRO A 36 -3.80 -24.61 -10.67
N ALA A 37 -2.50 -24.37 -10.52
CA ALA A 37 -1.84 -24.33 -9.22
C ALA A 37 -2.40 -23.22 -8.28
N LEU A 38 -2.97 -22.16 -8.81
CA LEU A 38 -3.67 -21.13 -8.01
C LEU A 38 -5.13 -21.53 -7.76
N ALA A 39 -5.77 -22.20 -8.72
CA ALA A 39 -7.14 -22.70 -8.56
C ALA A 39 -7.24 -23.76 -7.46
N ASP A 40 -6.18 -24.54 -7.25
CA ASP A 40 -6.07 -25.57 -6.18
C ASP A 40 -5.91 -24.96 -4.77
N LEU A 41 -5.77 -23.64 -4.64
CA LEU A 41 -5.74 -22.96 -3.36
C LEU A 41 -7.13 -22.42 -3.03
N PRO A 42 -7.93 -23.04 -2.11
CA PRO A 42 -9.35 -22.69 -1.91
C PRO A 42 -9.58 -21.23 -1.52
N LEU A 43 -8.64 -20.62 -0.77
CA LEU A 43 -8.72 -19.20 -0.41
C LEU A 43 -8.55 -18.32 -1.64
N VAL A 44 -7.59 -18.64 -2.51
CA VAL A 44 -7.32 -17.89 -3.75
C VAL A 44 -8.44 -18.09 -4.75
N ALA A 45 -8.92 -19.33 -4.91
CA ALA A 45 -10.02 -19.63 -5.82
C ALA A 45 -11.27 -18.78 -5.50
N GLY A 46 -11.63 -18.65 -4.23
CA GLY A 46 -12.78 -17.85 -3.81
C GLY A 46 -12.49 -16.35 -3.59
N TRP A 47 -11.30 -15.83 -3.88
CA TRP A 47 -10.87 -14.48 -3.47
C TRP A 47 -11.77 -13.37 -3.99
N ALA A 48 -11.90 -13.23 -5.30
CA ALA A 48 -12.73 -12.19 -5.92
C ALA A 48 -14.23 -12.41 -5.65
N GLY A 49 -14.69 -13.66 -5.57
CA GLY A 49 -16.08 -13.99 -5.24
C GLY A 49 -16.48 -13.57 -3.81
N ARG A 50 -15.53 -13.46 -2.90
CA ARG A 50 -15.73 -12.90 -1.55
C ARG A 50 -15.65 -11.38 -1.52
N GLY A 51 -15.37 -10.73 -2.65
CA GLY A 51 -15.15 -9.28 -2.73
C GLY A 51 -13.82 -8.82 -2.16
N TYR A 52 -12.87 -9.71 -1.92
CA TYR A 52 -11.55 -9.35 -1.41
C TYR A 52 -10.74 -8.59 -2.47
N PRO A 53 -10.11 -7.46 -2.11
CA PRO A 53 -9.30 -6.72 -3.04
C PRO A 53 -7.98 -7.42 -3.33
N VAL A 54 -7.35 -7.07 -4.45
CA VAL A 54 -5.93 -7.33 -4.70
C VAL A 54 -5.16 -6.02 -4.60
N ILE A 55 -3.83 -6.10 -4.47
CA ILE A 55 -2.99 -4.91 -4.31
C ILE A 55 -2.06 -4.73 -5.52
N VAL A 56 -1.90 -3.49 -5.97
CA VAL A 56 -0.92 -3.17 -7.00
C VAL A 56 0.49 -3.39 -6.43
N ARG A 57 1.28 -4.22 -7.11
CA ARG A 57 2.69 -4.47 -6.80
C ARG A 57 3.60 -3.77 -7.81
N ARG A 58 4.89 -3.76 -7.52
CA ARG A 58 5.89 -3.40 -8.51
C ARG A 58 5.92 -4.41 -9.65
N ARG A 59 6.14 -3.95 -10.87
CA ARG A 59 6.42 -4.83 -12.02
C ARG A 59 7.67 -5.67 -11.77
N LEU A 60 7.61 -6.90 -12.20
CA LEU A 60 8.73 -7.83 -12.20
C LEU A 60 9.25 -8.00 -13.64
N CYS A 61 10.47 -8.47 -13.76
CA CYS A 61 10.99 -8.87 -15.05
C CYS A 61 10.09 -9.96 -15.64
N GLY A 62 9.64 -9.77 -16.90
CA GLY A 62 8.71 -10.68 -17.57
C GLY A 62 7.23 -10.38 -17.37
N ASP A 63 6.86 -9.36 -16.57
CA ASP A 63 5.46 -8.89 -16.56
C ASP A 63 5.11 -8.25 -17.91
N ASP A 64 3.91 -8.56 -18.41
CA ASP A 64 3.33 -7.89 -19.56
C ASP A 64 3.14 -6.39 -19.27
N ALA A 65 3.61 -5.52 -20.17
CA ALA A 65 3.53 -4.07 -20.01
C ALA A 65 2.08 -3.56 -19.94
N ASP A 66 1.16 -4.22 -20.66
CA ASP A 66 -0.25 -3.85 -20.74
C ASP A 66 -1.08 -4.42 -19.58
N ALA A 67 -0.52 -5.37 -18.83
CA ALA A 67 -1.20 -5.95 -17.68
C ALA A 67 -0.99 -5.11 -16.40
N VAL A 68 -1.98 -5.15 -15.54
CA VAL A 68 -1.91 -4.57 -14.18
C VAL A 68 -1.16 -5.54 -13.27
N PRO A 69 0.01 -5.16 -12.75
CA PRO A 69 0.77 -6.01 -11.84
C PRO A 69 0.11 -5.99 -10.46
N ALA A 70 -0.47 -7.09 -10.05
CA ALA A 70 -1.17 -7.20 -8.78
C ALA A 70 -0.65 -8.36 -7.92
N ALA A 71 -1.07 -8.41 -6.67
CA ALA A 71 -0.75 -9.51 -5.78
C ALA A 71 -1.92 -9.82 -4.84
N VAL A 72 -2.03 -11.10 -4.49
CA VAL A 72 -2.86 -11.61 -3.40
C VAL A 72 -1.95 -11.93 -2.23
N PRO A 73 -2.03 -11.20 -1.12
CA PRO A 73 -1.33 -11.58 0.09
C PRO A 73 -2.15 -12.64 0.83
N LEU A 74 -1.53 -13.74 1.22
CA LEU A 74 -2.16 -14.75 2.05
C LEU A 74 -1.88 -14.51 3.53
N PRO A 75 -2.84 -14.80 4.42
CA PRO A 75 -2.64 -14.65 5.86
C PRO A 75 -1.59 -15.64 6.41
N PRO A 76 -1.06 -15.43 7.61
CA PRO A 76 -0.09 -16.31 8.26
C PRO A 76 -0.50 -17.78 8.28
N SER A 77 -1.77 -18.06 8.51
CA SER A 77 -2.34 -19.43 8.47
C SER A 77 -2.21 -20.14 7.12
N HIS A 78 -1.92 -19.38 6.05
CA HIS A 78 -1.68 -19.87 4.69
C HIS A 78 -0.23 -19.61 4.22
N GLY A 79 0.71 -19.55 5.17
CA GLY A 79 2.14 -19.42 4.91
C GLY A 79 2.63 -17.99 4.64
N LYS A 80 1.81 -16.95 4.90
CA LYS A 80 2.20 -15.53 4.74
C LYS A 80 2.84 -15.23 3.36
N ARG A 81 2.35 -15.88 2.31
CA ARG A 81 2.87 -15.73 0.95
C ARG A 81 2.18 -14.57 0.23
N ARG A 82 2.90 -13.93 -0.65
CA ARG A 82 2.35 -12.94 -1.58
C ARG A 82 2.38 -13.54 -2.98
N ILE A 83 1.19 -13.85 -3.51
CA ILE A 83 1.02 -14.45 -4.84
C ILE A 83 0.99 -13.32 -5.86
N ALA A 84 1.97 -13.28 -6.75
CA ALA A 84 1.99 -12.33 -7.86
C ALA A 84 1.01 -12.79 -8.95
N ILE A 85 0.22 -11.85 -9.45
CA ILE A 85 -0.71 -12.04 -10.57
C ILE A 85 -0.59 -10.87 -11.54
N ALA A 86 -1.06 -11.06 -12.76
CA ALA A 86 -1.21 -10.03 -13.78
C ALA A 86 -2.65 -10.07 -14.30
N LEU A 87 -3.28 -8.92 -14.41
CA LEU A 87 -4.68 -8.79 -14.77
C LEU A 87 -4.84 -7.79 -15.92
N PRO A 88 -5.77 -8.03 -16.88
CA PRO A 88 -6.11 -7.00 -17.86
C PRO A 88 -6.67 -5.75 -17.19
N SER A 89 -6.34 -4.57 -17.69
CA SER A 89 -6.79 -3.30 -17.11
C SER A 89 -8.31 -3.13 -17.09
N GLY A 90 -9.00 -3.67 -18.07
CA GLY A 90 -10.46 -3.57 -18.21
C GLY A 90 -11.28 -4.39 -17.20
N VAL A 91 -10.64 -5.30 -16.44
CA VAL A 91 -11.34 -6.19 -15.47
C VAL A 91 -11.09 -5.80 -14.01
N VAL A 92 -10.40 -4.70 -13.77
CA VAL A 92 -10.09 -4.20 -12.43
C VAL A 92 -10.63 -2.80 -12.22
N ALA A 93 -10.96 -2.49 -11.00
CA ALA A 93 -11.43 -1.18 -10.59
C ALA A 93 -10.65 -0.71 -9.36
N VAL A 94 -10.11 0.50 -9.41
CA VAL A 94 -9.38 1.10 -8.27
C VAL A 94 -10.35 1.41 -7.14
N LEU A 95 -10.03 0.92 -5.96
CA LEU A 95 -10.75 1.23 -4.74
C LEU A 95 -10.13 2.44 -4.04
N PRO A 96 -10.92 3.19 -3.24
CA PRO A 96 -10.36 4.18 -2.35
C PRO A 96 -9.30 3.58 -1.44
N PRO A 97 -8.21 4.31 -1.11
CA PRO A 97 -7.23 3.84 -0.15
C PRO A 97 -7.87 3.67 1.23
N LEU A 98 -7.50 2.63 1.95
CA LEU A 98 -7.96 2.44 3.32
C LEU A 98 -7.22 3.41 4.25
N LEU A 99 -7.97 4.28 4.90
CA LEU A 99 -7.40 5.28 5.81
C LEU A 99 -7.19 4.67 7.20
N LEU A 100 -6.19 5.16 7.93
CA LEU A 100 -5.91 4.68 9.30
C LEU A 100 -7.13 4.80 10.21
N ARG A 101 -7.90 5.89 10.11
CA ARG A 101 -9.13 6.08 10.90
C ARG A 101 -10.17 4.99 10.64
N ASP A 102 -10.27 4.50 9.41
CA ASP A 102 -11.26 3.50 9.01
C ASP A 102 -10.83 2.09 9.43
N ALA A 103 -9.50 1.85 9.54
CA ALA A 103 -8.90 0.61 10.01
C ALA A 103 -8.70 0.55 11.53
N ALA A 104 -8.89 1.65 12.24
CA ALA A 104 -8.59 1.77 13.67
C ALA A 104 -9.30 0.70 14.53
N ARG A 105 -10.51 0.29 14.15
CA ARG A 105 -11.29 -0.73 14.89
C ARG A 105 -10.69 -2.13 14.78
N ALA A 106 -9.99 -2.45 13.70
CA ALA A 106 -9.31 -3.73 13.51
C ALA A 106 -7.93 -3.76 14.20
N ALA A 107 -7.40 -2.59 14.56
CA ALA A 107 -6.12 -2.52 15.26
C ALA A 107 -6.21 -3.12 16.67
N PRO A 108 -5.19 -3.87 17.12
CA PRO A 108 -5.13 -4.41 18.47
C PRO A 108 -5.37 -3.35 19.54
N ARG A 109 -6.00 -3.72 20.64
CA ARG A 109 -6.28 -2.80 21.74
C ARG A 109 -5.02 -2.08 22.24
N ALA A 110 -3.90 -2.78 22.27
CA ALA A 110 -2.61 -2.20 22.66
C ALA A 110 -2.14 -1.07 21.72
N TRP A 111 -2.59 -1.04 20.47
CA TRP A 111 -2.17 -0.03 19.48
C TRP A 111 -3.06 1.23 19.48
N GLN A 112 -4.19 1.23 20.19
CA GLN A 112 -5.18 2.31 20.10
C GLN A 112 -4.60 3.68 20.46
N GLY A 113 -3.71 3.76 21.46
CA GLY A 113 -3.00 4.99 21.81
C GLY A 113 -2.09 5.50 20.69
N ALA A 114 -1.31 4.60 20.08
CA ALA A 114 -0.46 4.93 18.94
C ALA A 114 -1.29 5.36 17.70
N VAL A 115 -2.39 4.66 17.43
CA VAL A 115 -3.32 5.02 16.34
C VAL A 115 -3.90 6.41 16.56
N ALA A 116 -4.34 6.75 17.77
CA ALA A 116 -4.86 8.08 18.10
C ALA A 116 -3.79 9.16 17.87
N ALA A 117 -2.58 8.97 18.39
CA ALA A 117 -1.48 9.91 18.23
C ALA A 117 -1.06 10.11 16.75
N LEU A 118 -1.10 9.04 15.93
CA LEU A 118 -0.84 9.13 14.50
C LEU A 118 -1.93 9.86 13.72
N LEU A 119 -3.20 9.72 14.13
CA LEU A 119 -4.31 10.49 13.57
C LEU A 119 -4.20 11.98 13.93
N GLU A 120 -3.85 12.31 15.18
CA GLU A 120 -3.56 13.67 15.62
C GLU A 120 -2.38 14.29 14.85
N LEU A 121 -1.29 13.53 14.68
CA LEU A 121 -0.18 13.95 13.83
C LEU A 121 -0.65 14.26 12.42
N GLY A 122 -1.44 13.36 11.82
CA GLY A 122 -1.99 13.56 10.47
C GLY A 122 -2.79 14.85 10.34
N GLN A 123 -3.64 15.18 11.32
CA GLN A 123 -4.36 16.44 11.39
C GLN A 123 -3.41 17.65 11.53
N ALA A 124 -2.46 17.57 12.44
CA ALA A 124 -1.49 18.64 12.70
C ALA A 124 -0.63 18.98 11.48
N VAL A 125 -0.26 17.98 10.67
CA VAL A 125 0.57 18.19 9.46
C VAL A 125 -0.23 18.22 8.16
N GLU A 126 -1.54 18.20 8.25
CA GLU A 126 -2.47 18.33 7.10
C GLU A 126 -2.31 17.19 6.08
N THR A 127 -2.09 15.95 6.55
CA THR A 127 -2.09 14.77 5.71
C THR A 127 -2.87 13.63 6.34
N THR A 128 -3.42 12.75 5.53
CA THR A 128 -4.25 11.63 6.01
C THR A 128 -3.47 10.32 5.84
N PRO A 129 -3.05 9.67 6.93
CA PRO A 129 -2.36 8.41 6.87
C PRO A 129 -3.27 7.30 6.33
N ARG A 130 -2.71 6.48 5.44
CA ARG A 130 -3.33 5.28 4.87
C ARG A 130 -2.65 4.06 5.44
N VAL A 131 -3.39 2.97 5.58
CA VAL A 131 -2.80 1.71 6.02
C VAL A 131 -2.45 0.82 4.83
N PHE A 132 -1.42 0.01 5.01
CA PHE A 132 -1.14 -1.15 4.17
C PHE A 132 -0.72 -2.33 5.06
N GLY A 133 -0.13 -3.40 4.53
CA GLY A 133 0.34 -4.52 5.36
C GLY A 133 -0.77 -5.28 6.11
N ALA A 134 -0.44 -5.82 7.27
CA ALA A 134 -1.31 -6.74 8.00
C ALA A 134 -2.64 -6.12 8.43
N LEU A 135 -2.61 -4.89 8.96
CA LEU A 135 -3.82 -4.20 9.42
C LEU A 135 -4.80 -3.93 8.27
N LEU A 136 -4.29 -3.53 7.10
CA LEU A 136 -5.13 -3.36 5.91
C LEU A 136 -5.86 -4.66 5.56
N TRP A 137 -5.12 -5.77 5.52
CA TRP A 137 -5.68 -7.04 5.07
C TRP A 137 -6.67 -7.62 6.07
N GLU A 138 -6.41 -7.47 7.36
CA GLU A 138 -7.38 -7.87 8.39
C GLU A 138 -8.67 -7.08 8.27
N GLN A 139 -8.59 -5.75 8.11
CA GLN A 139 -9.76 -4.89 7.92
C GLN A 139 -10.50 -5.21 6.60
N ALA A 140 -9.77 -5.44 5.50
CA ALA A 140 -10.36 -5.62 4.18
C ALA A 140 -10.98 -7.00 3.95
N THR A 141 -10.53 -8.03 4.68
CA THR A 141 -10.94 -9.41 4.45
C THR A 141 -11.62 -10.07 5.66
N GLY A 142 -11.43 -9.54 6.86
CA GLY A 142 -11.84 -10.19 8.10
C GLY A 142 -11.02 -11.42 8.48
N LEU A 143 -9.95 -11.74 7.73
CA LEU A 143 -9.07 -12.86 8.02
C LEU A 143 -7.94 -12.44 8.97
N PRO A 144 -7.41 -13.34 9.81
CA PRO A 144 -6.38 -13.01 10.79
C PRO A 144 -5.01 -12.83 10.11
N TYR A 145 -4.63 -11.57 9.88
CA TYR A 145 -3.31 -11.18 9.36
C TYR A 145 -2.39 -10.66 10.44
N LEU A 146 -2.94 -10.02 11.47
CA LEU A 146 -2.18 -9.48 12.57
C LEU A 146 -1.64 -10.60 13.48
N THR A 147 -0.40 -10.42 13.92
CA THR A 147 0.28 -11.28 14.87
C THR A 147 0.96 -10.42 15.93
N GLY A 148 1.45 -11.01 17.01
CA GLY A 148 2.20 -10.28 18.03
C GLY A 148 3.51 -9.61 17.53
N ALA A 149 3.98 -10.01 16.34
CA ALA A 149 5.17 -9.45 15.69
C ALA A 149 4.84 -8.56 14.48
N SER A 150 3.57 -8.14 14.33
CA SER A 150 3.17 -7.26 13.24
C SER A 150 3.57 -5.82 13.53
N ASP A 151 4.05 -5.14 12.50
CA ASP A 151 4.26 -3.69 12.49
C ASP A 151 2.97 -2.96 12.10
N LEU A 152 2.89 -1.68 12.39
CA LEU A 152 1.87 -0.78 11.87
C LEU A 152 2.41 -0.10 10.61
N ASP A 153 1.95 -0.61 9.46
CA ASP A 153 2.39 -0.18 8.14
C ASP A 153 1.56 1.00 7.63
N LEU A 154 2.20 2.16 7.38
CA LEU A 154 1.52 3.39 6.98
C LEU A 154 2.08 3.99 5.69
N ILE A 155 1.19 4.57 4.90
CA ILE A 155 1.53 5.44 3.77
C ILE A 155 1.12 6.87 4.12
N TRP A 156 2.09 7.78 4.04
CA TRP A 156 1.91 9.19 4.29
C TRP A 156 1.96 9.96 2.95
N PRO A 157 0.82 10.41 2.39
CA PRO A 157 0.83 11.32 1.25
C PRO A 157 1.47 12.65 1.64
N VAL A 158 2.54 13.03 0.94
CA VAL A 158 3.30 14.23 1.26
C VAL A 158 3.38 15.14 0.05
N PRO A 159 2.65 16.26 0.05
CA PRO A 159 2.59 17.16 -1.09
C PRO A 159 3.86 18.00 -1.28
N ASP A 160 4.59 18.27 -0.20
CA ASP A 160 5.75 19.14 -0.20
C ASP A 160 6.79 18.81 0.88
N ARG A 161 7.91 19.46 0.82
CA ARG A 161 9.03 19.28 1.74
C ARG A 161 8.68 19.70 3.18
N ARG A 162 7.87 20.71 3.37
CA ARG A 162 7.47 21.20 4.71
C ARG A 162 6.70 20.13 5.49
N ILE A 163 5.76 19.47 4.81
CA ILE A 163 4.99 18.36 5.41
C ILE A 163 5.92 17.19 5.72
N LEU A 164 6.83 16.85 4.81
CA LEU A 164 7.83 15.80 5.04
C LEU A 164 8.66 16.06 6.30
N ASP A 165 9.23 17.25 6.44
CA ASP A 165 10.11 17.59 7.55
C ASP A 165 9.35 17.52 8.91
N ARG A 166 8.09 17.94 8.93
CA ARG A 166 7.22 17.81 10.12
C ARG A 166 6.95 16.35 10.50
N LEU A 167 6.67 15.50 9.51
CA LEU A 167 6.48 14.06 9.73
C LEU A 167 7.74 13.40 10.27
N LEU A 168 8.89 13.66 9.63
CA LEU A 168 10.17 13.07 10.04
C LEU A 168 10.61 13.54 11.45
N GLY A 169 10.20 14.73 11.88
CA GLY A 169 10.43 15.21 13.23
C GLY A 169 9.57 14.54 14.32
N ALA A 170 8.40 13.99 13.93
CA ALA A 170 7.45 13.42 14.87
C ALA A 170 7.46 11.88 14.91
N LEU A 171 7.53 11.21 13.75
CA LEU A 171 7.40 9.75 13.65
C LEU A 171 8.39 8.97 14.53
N PRO A 172 9.69 9.32 14.63
CA PRO A 172 10.62 8.59 15.46
C PRO A 172 10.25 8.64 16.96
N ARG A 173 9.69 9.76 17.41
CA ARG A 173 9.26 9.93 18.82
C ARG A 173 8.01 9.11 19.10
N LEU A 174 7.02 9.18 18.22
CA LEU A 174 5.78 8.37 18.33
C LEU A 174 6.08 6.88 18.33
N GLU A 175 7.07 6.44 17.58
CA GLU A 175 7.49 5.05 17.59
C GLU A 175 8.19 4.68 18.89
N ALA A 176 9.12 5.51 19.37
CA ALA A 176 9.86 5.25 20.61
C ALA A 176 8.94 5.16 21.85
N ASP A 177 7.88 5.97 21.86
CA ASP A 177 6.88 6.02 22.93
C ASP A 177 5.74 5.00 22.75
N GLY A 178 5.67 4.35 21.59
CA GLY A 178 4.55 3.48 21.21
C GLY A 178 4.78 1.99 21.49
N PRO A 179 3.70 1.21 21.55
CA PRO A 179 3.75 -0.24 21.79
C PRO A 179 3.98 -1.04 20.50
N VAL A 180 4.12 -0.39 19.35
CA VAL A 180 4.22 -1.03 18.04
C VAL A 180 5.26 -0.32 17.19
N ARG A 181 6.03 -1.10 16.45
CA ARG A 181 6.95 -0.58 15.46
C ARG A 181 6.15 0.08 14.32
N LEU A 182 6.54 1.31 13.95
CA LEU A 182 5.95 2.02 12.83
C LEU A 182 6.75 1.73 11.56
N ASP A 183 6.21 0.98 10.62
CA ASP A 183 6.79 0.87 9.28
C ASP A 183 6.01 1.74 8.30
N GLY A 184 6.61 2.05 7.15
CA GLY A 184 5.86 2.76 6.14
C GLY A 184 6.64 3.63 5.20
N GLU A 185 5.87 4.18 4.27
CA GLU A 185 6.40 4.94 3.15
C GLU A 185 5.79 6.35 3.11
N VAL A 186 6.60 7.32 2.74
CA VAL A 186 6.18 8.63 2.29
C VAL A 186 5.82 8.53 0.82
N LEU A 187 4.60 8.91 0.45
CA LEU A 187 4.11 8.93 -0.93
C LEU A 187 4.26 10.34 -1.50
N LEU A 188 5.11 10.47 -2.49
CA LEU A 188 5.40 11.74 -3.19
C LEU A 188 4.29 12.10 -4.19
N PRO A 189 4.19 13.38 -4.62
CA PRO A 189 3.13 13.82 -5.55
C PRO A 189 3.12 13.08 -6.88
N ASP A 190 4.27 12.65 -7.36
CA ASP A 190 4.43 11.90 -8.61
C ASP A 190 4.12 10.39 -8.50
N GLY A 191 3.71 9.93 -7.32
CA GLY A 191 3.36 8.53 -7.06
C GLY A 191 4.54 7.64 -6.67
N ARG A 192 5.75 8.17 -6.63
CA ARG A 192 6.90 7.47 -6.04
C ARG A 192 6.76 7.42 -4.52
N ALA A 193 7.35 6.41 -3.91
CA ALA A 193 7.35 6.26 -2.46
C ALA A 193 8.76 5.95 -1.92
N VAL A 194 9.02 6.41 -0.69
CA VAL A 194 10.29 6.21 0.01
C VAL A 194 10.00 5.78 1.43
N GLN A 195 10.75 4.85 1.96
CA GLN A 195 10.64 4.45 3.36
C GLN A 195 11.05 5.63 4.26
N TRP A 196 10.18 6.04 5.18
CA TRP A 196 10.37 7.26 5.96
C TRP A 196 11.65 7.27 6.81
N ARG A 197 12.06 6.10 7.35
CA ARG A 197 13.29 6.00 8.15
C ARG A 197 14.52 6.28 7.32
N GLU A 198 14.54 5.78 6.08
CA GLU A 198 15.67 5.99 5.18
C GLU A 198 15.90 7.48 4.92
N ILE A 199 14.79 8.26 4.82
CA ILE A 199 14.89 9.72 4.71
C ILE A 199 15.33 10.34 6.04
N ALA A 200 14.79 9.88 7.18
CA ALA A 200 15.12 10.41 8.50
C ALA A 200 16.60 10.17 8.88
N GLU A 201 17.17 9.06 8.43
CA GLU A 201 18.56 8.68 8.67
C GLU A 201 19.55 9.29 7.66
N ALA A 202 19.05 9.86 6.58
CA ALA A 202 19.87 10.44 5.53
C ALA A 202 20.67 11.64 6.04
N ARG A 203 21.99 11.60 5.83
CA ARG A 203 22.89 12.66 6.28
C ARG A 203 23.15 13.66 5.18
N GLY A 204 22.29 14.69 5.10
CA GLY A 204 22.44 15.80 4.19
C GLY A 204 21.68 15.63 2.85
N PRO A 205 21.60 16.71 2.07
CA PRO A 205 20.75 16.77 0.87
C PRO A 205 21.25 15.88 -0.28
N SER A 206 22.54 15.57 -0.32
CA SER A 206 23.14 14.69 -1.32
C SER A 206 23.08 13.19 -0.97
N ALA A 207 22.65 12.84 0.24
CA ALA A 207 22.42 11.45 0.60
C ALA A 207 21.35 10.85 -0.32
N HIS A 208 21.55 9.60 -0.72
CA HIS A 208 20.67 8.90 -1.62
C HIS A 208 19.74 7.97 -0.83
N VAL A 209 18.48 7.93 -1.24
CA VAL A 209 17.44 7.06 -0.70
C VAL A 209 16.81 6.23 -1.80
N LEU A 210 16.27 5.05 -1.46
CA LEU A 210 15.64 4.16 -2.42
C LEU A 210 14.19 4.59 -2.69
N VAL A 211 13.98 5.12 -3.89
CA VAL A 211 12.65 5.51 -4.37
C VAL A 211 12.00 4.34 -5.09
N LYS A 212 10.74 4.07 -4.80
CA LYS A 212 9.98 2.94 -5.33
C LYS A 212 8.76 3.43 -6.10
N SER A 213 8.52 2.85 -7.28
CA SER A 213 7.31 3.07 -8.09
C SER A 213 6.68 1.74 -8.51
N VAL A 214 5.63 1.78 -9.32
CA VAL A 214 5.08 0.58 -9.96
C VAL A 214 6.10 -0.02 -10.93
N ASP A 215 6.84 0.82 -11.64
CA ASP A 215 7.73 0.39 -12.72
C ASP A 215 9.11 -0.05 -12.24
N GLY A 216 9.50 0.35 -11.02
CA GLY A 216 10.82 -0.05 -10.53
C GLY A 216 11.26 0.62 -9.22
N VAL A 217 12.56 0.57 -9.01
CA VAL A 217 13.26 1.25 -7.92
C VAL A 217 14.46 2.01 -8.46
N ALA A 218 14.77 3.15 -7.84
CA ALA A 218 15.92 3.96 -8.22
C ALA A 218 16.51 4.66 -6.98
N MET A 219 17.80 4.92 -6.99
CA MET A 219 18.43 5.79 -6.00
C MET A 219 18.18 7.25 -6.37
N CYS A 220 17.79 8.06 -5.40
CA CYS A 220 17.48 9.47 -5.59
C CYS A 220 18.10 10.31 -4.48
N PRO A 221 18.81 11.41 -4.78
CA PRO A 221 19.24 12.35 -3.76
C PRO A 221 18.04 12.93 -2.99
N VAL A 222 18.16 13.06 -1.68
CA VAL A 222 17.07 13.60 -0.83
C VAL A 222 16.63 15.00 -1.29
N ALA A 223 17.56 15.82 -1.79
CA ALA A 223 17.26 17.14 -2.36
C ALA A 223 16.31 17.07 -3.57
N HIS A 224 16.26 15.95 -4.28
CA HIS A 224 15.51 15.80 -5.54
C HIS A 224 14.19 15.02 -5.36
N LEU A 225 13.78 14.69 -4.13
CA LEU A 225 12.56 13.93 -3.89
C LEU A 225 11.31 14.62 -4.45
N PHE A 226 11.25 15.95 -4.39
CA PHE A 226 10.14 16.75 -4.91
C PHE A 226 10.40 17.37 -6.28
N ALA A 227 11.58 17.16 -6.85
CA ALA A 227 11.83 17.51 -8.23
C ALA A 227 10.99 16.61 -9.15
N ARG A 228 10.33 17.18 -10.16
CA ARG A 228 9.63 16.40 -11.17
C ARG A 228 10.60 15.37 -11.77
N ALA A 229 10.20 14.10 -11.79
CA ALA A 229 10.94 13.12 -12.57
C ALA A 229 11.00 13.61 -14.02
N ALA A 230 12.20 13.71 -14.58
CA ALA A 230 12.33 13.93 -16.01
C ALA A 230 11.64 12.77 -16.73
N PRO A 231 10.87 13.01 -17.82
CA PRO A 231 10.30 11.92 -18.60
C PRO A 231 11.46 10.99 -19.03
N ALA A 232 11.25 9.68 -18.88
CA ALA A 232 12.20 8.70 -19.39
C ALA A 232 12.37 8.93 -20.90
N ALA A 233 13.62 9.10 -21.32
CA ALA A 233 13.99 9.27 -22.73
C ALA A 233 13.78 7.97 -23.50
#